data_6ae2191add1c92c43032f8fd52ccf8cd
#
_entry.id   6ae2191add1c92c43032f8fd52ccf8cd
#
_cell.length_a   1.000
_cell.length_b   1.000
_cell.length_c   1.000
_cell.angle_alpha   90.00
_cell.angle_beta   90.00
_cell.angle_gamma   90.00
#
_symmetry.space_group_name_H-M   'P 1'
#
loop_
_entity.id
_entity.type
_entity.pdbx_description
1 polymer ?
#
loop_
_entity_poly.entity_id
_entity_poly.type
_entity_poly.pdbx_seq_one_letter_code
_entity_poly.pdbx_strand_id
1 'polypeptide(L)'
;MKERVEILVSGFGGQGVVRLGQIVGLGAVHQGFRVTMLKSHGTEQRGGYVRTQVVLSKQEIDSPLVEDPDYFCALSSAAYKQFGHLVTHGIILYDPSFVQIDESRDIKQIAVPATDTAVEKLGRPIYANIIMLGALTKVADFFDKENMLKTMLSVVPKFHEENRQAFEIGYNMV
;
A
#
# COMPACT_ATOMS: atom_id res chain seq x y z
N MET A 1 -1.81 -18.97 -5.22
CA MET A 1 -2.11 -17.53 -5.47
C MET A 1 -3.47 -17.45 -6.13
N LYS A 2 -4.32 -16.52 -5.71
CA LYS A 2 -5.60 -16.25 -6.38
C LYS A 2 -5.35 -15.85 -7.84
N GLU A 3 -6.30 -16.17 -8.72
CA GLU A 3 -6.24 -15.78 -10.14
C GLU A 3 -6.29 -14.26 -10.31
N ARG A 4 -7.04 -13.58 -9.43
CA ARG A 4 -7.20 -12.13 -9.33
C ARG A 4 -6.84 -11.68 -7.91
N VAL A 5 -6.01 -10.67 -7.78
CA VAL A 5 -5.62 -10.04 -6.51
C VAL A 5 -6.00 -8.58 -6.52
N GLU A 6 -6.62 -8.13 -5.46
CA GLU A 6 -7.10 -6.76 -5.28
C GLU A 6 -6.31 -6.05 -4.17
N ILE A 7 -5.71 -4.92 -4.50
CA ILE A 7 -4.94 -4.11 -3.56
C ILE A 7 -5.52 -2.71 -3.49
N LEU A 8 -5.85 -2.27 -2.30
CA LEU A 8 -6.32 -0.93 -2.01
C LEU A 8 -5.28 -0.17 -1.20
N VAL A 9 -4.98 1.05 -1.61
CA VAL A 9 -4.16 1.98 -0.82
C VAL A 9 -4.96 3.25 -0.63
N SER A 10 -5.08 3.73 0.60
CA SER A 10 -5.77 4.99 0.86
C SER A 10 -5.21 5.73 2.07
N GLY A 11 -5.24 7.03 2.00
CA GLY A 11 -4.73 7.93 3.01
C GLY A 11 -4.99 9.39 2.67
N PHE A 12 -4.35 10.32 3.35
CA PHE A 12 -4.43 11.74 3.04
C PHE A 12 -3.62 12.12 1.79
N GLY A 13 -3.96 13.22 1.18
CA GLY A 13 -3.10 13.85 0.19
C GLY A 13 -1.71 14.15 0.77
N GLY A 14 -0.66 13.85 -0.02
CA GLY A 14 0.73 14.03 0.41
C GLY A 14 1.38 12.80 1.06
N GLN A 15 0.62 11.78 1.47
CA GLN A 15 1.17 10.54 2.03
C GLN A 15 1.75 9.56 0.99
N GLY A 16 1.77 9.94 -0.29
CA GLY A 16 2.34 9.09 -1.34
C GLY A 16 1.47 7.91 -1.76
N VAL A 17 0.16 7.95 -1.50
CA VAL A 17 -0.83 6.91 -1.84
C VAL A 17 -0.76 6.51 -3.32
N VAL A 18 -0.78 7.49 -4.22
CA VAL A 18 -0.72 7.24 -5.67
C VAL A 18 0.60 6.61 -6.08
N ARG A 19 1.71 7.08 -5.51
CA ARG A 19 3.04 6.55 -5.79
C ARG A 19 3.19 5.10 -5.33
N LEU A 20 2.68 4.78 -4.14
CA LEU A 20 2.68 3.41 -3.64
C LEU A 20 1.93 2.48 -4.60
N GLY A 21 0.72 2.86 -5.01
CA GLY A 21 -0.06 2.09 -5.98
C GLY A 21 0.63 1.94 -7.34
N GLN A 22 1.30 2.99 -7.83
CA GLN A 22 2.10 2.94 -9.08
C GLN A 22 3.24 1.93 -8.98
N ILE A 23 3.99 1.92 -7.88
CA ILE A 23 5.11 0.98 -7.68
C ILE A 23 4.58 -0.44 -7.62
N VAL A 24 3.50 -0.68 -6.86
CA VAL A 24 2.85 -1.99 -6.77
C VAL A 24 2.40 -2.48 -8.15
N GLY A 25 1.69 -1.65 -8.89
CA GLY A 25 1.21 -2.00 -10.23
C GLY A 25 2.36 -2.29 -11.21
N LEU A 26 3.38 -1.44 -11.24
CA LEU A 26 4.53 -1.62 -12.14
C LEU A 26 5.36 -2.84 -11.74
N GLY A 27 5.57 -3.08 -10.43
CA GLY A 27 6.26 -4.28 -9.94
C GLY A 27 5.53 -5.56 -10.33
N ALA A 28 4.20 -5.56 -10.30
CA ALA A 28 3.40 -6.67 -10.76
C ALA A 28 3.51 -6.89 -12.29
N VAL A 29 3.53 -5.81 -13.08
CA VAL A 29 3.76 -5.91 -14.54
C VAL A 29 5.11 -6.56 -14.83
N HIS A 30 6.16 -6.18 -14.12
CA HIS A 30 7.50 -6.78 -14.27
C HIS A 30 7.52 -8.27 -13.90
N GLN A 31 6.57 -8.74 -13.09
CA GLN A 31 6.37 -10.16 -12.76
C GLN A 31 5.38 -10.87 -13.70
N GLY A 32 5.00 -10.24 -14.80
CA GLY A 32 4.13 -10.81 -15.83
C GLY A 32 2.65 -10.85 -15.47
N PHE A 33 2.19 -9.96 -14.54
CA PHE A 33 0.78 -9.75 -14.31
C PHE A 33 0.20 -8.76 -15.31
N ARG A 34 -1.08 -8.94 -15.65
CA ARG A 34 -1.92 -7.86 -16.15
C ARG A 34 -2.33 -6.99 -14.98
N VAL A 35 -2.39 -5.69 -15.17
CA VAL A 35 -2.65 -4.75 -14.10
C VAL A 35 -3.61 -3.66 -14.57
N THR A 36 -4.60 -3.36 -13.75
CA THR A 36 -5.35 -2.11 -13.85
C THR A 36 -5.13 -1.28 -12.60
N MET A 37 -5.06 0.01 -12.76
CA MET A 37 -4.91 0.95 -11.66
C MET A 37 -5.89 2.11 -11.83
N LEU A 38 -6.71 2.32 -10.81
CA LEU A 38 -7.57 3.50 -10.70
C LEU A 38 -7.12 4.34 -9.51
N LYS A 39 -7.07 5.65 -9.72
CA LYS A 39 -6.85 6.63 -8.66
C LYS A 39 -8.05 7.55 -8.54
N SER A 40 -8.43 7.87 -7.31
CA SER A 40 -9.45 8.87 -7.04
C SER A 40 -9.07 9.75 -5.86
N HIS A 41 -9.47 11.00 -5.94
CA HIS A 41 -9.37 11.97 -4.88
C HIS A 41 -10.77 12.20 -4.32
N GLY A 42 -10.90 12.25 -2.99
CA GLY A 42 -12.15 12.65 -2.35
C GLY A 42 -12.51 14.10 -2.74
N THR A 43 -13.78 14.35 -2.90
CA THR A 43 -14.31 15.69 -3.28
C THR A 43 -14.33 16.67 -2.11
N GLU A 44 -14.02 16.23 -0.89
CA GLU A 44 -14.02 17.06 0.30
C GLU A 44 -12.79 17.98 0.33
N GLN A 45 -13.05 19.27 0.54
CA GLN A 45 -12.00 20.31 0.56
C GLN A 45 -11.05 20.22 1.77
N ARG A 46 -11.45 19.53 2.84
CA ARG A 46 -10.63 19.26 4.05
C ARG A 46 -10.91 17.87 4.59
N GLY A 47 -9.84 17.13 4.90
CA GLY A 47 -9.95 15.78 5.46
C GLY A 47 -10.33 14.70 4.46
N GLY A 48 -10.34 15.01 3.16
CA GLY A 48 -10.58 14.04 2.10
C GLY A 48 -9.48 12.99 2.01
N TYR A 49 -9.84 11.83 1.47
CA TYR A 49 -8.91 10.75 1.22
C TYR A 49 -8.52 10.69 -0.27
N VAL A 50 -7.28 10.26 -0.50
CA VAL A 50 -6.82 9.80 -1.80
C VAL A 50 -6.84 8.28 -1.76
N ARG A 51 -7.32 7.64 -2.82
CA ARG A 51 -7.23 6.19 -2.92
C ARG A 51 -6.66 5.76 -4.27
N THR A 52 -5.97 4.64 -4.22
CA THR A 52 -5.50 3.92 -5.40
C THR A 52 -5.97 2.48 -5.31
N GLN A 53 -6.61 2.02 -6.37
CA GLN A 53 -7.08 0.65 -6.53
C GLN A 53 -6.18 -0.02 -7.56
N VAL A 54 -5.62 -1.17 -7.22
CA VAL A 54 -4.75 -1.95 -8.11
C VAL A 54 -5.32 -3.36 -8.19
N VAL A 55 -5.67 -3.78 -9.39
CA VAL A 55 -6.11 -5.16 -9.67
C VAL A 55 -5.04 -5.85 -10.49
N LEU A 56 -4.62 -7.02 -10.01
CA LEU A 56 -3.60 -7.86 -10.62
C LEU A 56 -4.23 -9.18 -11.05
N SER A 57 -3.89 -9.67 -12.26
CA SER A 57 -4.34 -10.98 -12.72
C SER A 57 -3.35 -11.59 -13.71
N LYS A 58 -3.28 -12.91 -13.77
CA LYS A 58 -2.61 -13.62 -14.86
C LYS A 58 -3.51 -13.76 -16.10
N GLN A 59 -4.81 -13.57 -15.90
CA GLN A 59 -5.85 -13.61 -16.94
C GLN A 59 -6.30 -12.20 -17.32
N GLU A 60 -7.26 -12.10 -18.19
CA GLU A 60 -7.91 -10.83 -18.55
C GLU A 60 -8.63 -10.23 -17.34
N ILE A 61 -8.54 -8.92 -17.18
CA ILE A 61 -9.21 -8.19 -16.09
C ILE A 61 -10.50 -7.61 -16.63
N ASP A 62 -11.61 -8.15 -16.19
CA ASP A 62 -12.97 -7.77 -16.56
C ASP A 62 -13.47 -6.51 -15.87
N SER A 63 -12.99 -6.24 -14.65
CA SER A 63 -13.33 -5.05 -13.87
C SER A 63 -12.08 -4.44 -13.23
N PRO A 64 -11.87 -3.12 -13.37
CA PRO A 64 -10.76 -2.42 -12.72
C PRO A 64 -11.06 -2.05 -11.26
N LEU A 65 -12.26 -2.35 -10.78
CA LEU A 65 -12.69 -1.96 -9.43
C LEU A 65 -12.19 -2.98 -8.39
N VAL A 66 -11.79 -2.47 -7.25
CA VAL A 66 -11.51 -3.24 -6.04
C VAL A 66 -12.79 -3.32 -5.23
N GLU A 67 -13.30 -4.53 -5.00
CA GLU A 67 -14.55 -4.80 -4.29
C GLU A 67 -14.33 -5.44 -2.93
N ASP A 68 -13.41 -6.42 -2.83
CA ASP A 68 -13.00 -7.09 -1.60
C ASP A 68 -11.47 -7.20 -1.58
N PRO A 69 -10.78 -6.16 -1.08
CA PRO A 69 -9.32 -6.10 -1.12
C PRO A 69 -8.66 -7.29 -0.43
N ASP A 70 -7.77 -8.00 -1.14
CA ASP A 70 -6.87 -8.97 -0.53
C ASP A 70 -5.86 -8.30 0.39
N TYR A 71 -5.47 -7.06 0.03
CA TYR A 71 -4.58 -6.22 0.83
C TYR A 71 -5.07 -4.78 0.83
N PHE A 72 -5.21 -4.22 2.01
CA PHE A 72 -5.55 -2.81 2.19
C PHE A 72 -4.47 -2.09 3.01
N CYS A 73 -3.80 -1.11 2.42
CA CYS A 73 -2.90 -0.21 3.12
C CYS A 73 -3.66 1.04 3.57
N ALA A 74 -4.01 1.11 4.85
CA ALA A 74 -4.72 2.23 5.46
C ALA A 74 -3.71 3.20 6.09
N LEU A 75 -3.54 4.38 5.50
CA LEU A 75 -2.59 5.39 5.94
C LEU A 75 -3.25 6.54 6.72
N SER A 76 -4.58 6.50 6.91
CA SER A 76 -5.31 7.50 7.70
C SER A 76 -6.58 6.92 8.30
N SER A 77 -7.06 7.52 9.40
CA SER A 77 -8.34 7.15 10.03
C SER A 77 -9.52 7.29 9.06
N ALA A 78 -9.55 8.34 8.26
CA ALA A 78 -10.60 8.54 7.26
C ALA A 78 -10.62 7.39 6.24
N ALA A 79 -9.45 6.98 5.75
CA ALA A 79 -9.32 5.86 4.83
C ALA A 79 -9.78 4.53 5.46
N TYR A 80 -9.35 4.26 6.69
CA TYR A 80 -9.75 3.04 7.41
C TYR A 80 -11.26 2.98 7.64
N LYS A 81 -11.88 4.07 8.11
CA LYS A 81 -13.34 4.16 8.33
C LYS A 81 -14.12 4.00 7.03
N GLN A 82 -13.62 4.60 5.95
CA GLN A 82 -14.31 4.59 4.66
C GLN A 82 -14.24 3.24 3.94
N PHE A 83 -13.10 2.55 4.03
CA PHE A 83 -12.83 1.38 3.18
C PHE A 83 -12.55 0.10 3.96
N GLY A 84 -12.27 0.18 5.25
CA GLY A 84 -11.94 -1.01 6.04
C GLY A 84 -13.00 -2.11 5.95
N HIS A 85 -14.28 -1.72 5.89
CA HIS A 85 -15.41 -2.65 5.79
C HIS A 85 -15.42 -3.49 4.49
N LEU A 86 -14.75 -3.03 3.44
CA LEU A 86 -14.64 -3.78 2.18
C LEU A 86 -13.78 -5.03 2.32
N VAL A 87 -12.83 -5.05 3.27
CA VAL A 87 -11.95 -6.20 3.49
C VAL A 87 -12.73 -7.25 4.28
N THR A 88 -13.12 -8.34 3.63
CA THR A 88 -13.89 -9.42 4.27
C THR A 88 -13.04 -10.66 4.56
N HIS A 89 -11.99 -10.90 3.76
CA HIS A 89 -11.09 -12.06 3.88
C HIS A 89 -9.61 -11.69 3.76
N GLY A 90 -9.33 -10.43 3.50
CA GLY A 90 -7.99 -9.92 3.23
C GLY A 90 -7.20 -9.54 4.48
N ILE A 91 -6.16 -8.77 4.25
CA ILE A 91 -5.27 -8.26 5.29
C ILE A 91 -5.28 -6.73 5.23
N ILE A 92 -5.45 -6.07 6.38
CA ILE A 92 -5.25 -4.63 6.51
C ILE A 92 -3.86 -4.37 7.09
N LEU A 93 -3.03 -3.64 6.35
CA LEU A 93 -1.82 -3.02 6.89
C LEU A 93 -2.16 -1.57 7.24
N TYR A 94 -1.85 -1.13 8.43
CA TYR A 94 -2.21 0.21 8.87
C TYR A 94 -1.07 0.92 9.60
N ASP A 95 -1.02 2.24 9.46
CA ASP A 95 -0.08 3.06 10.22
C ASP A 95 -0.74 3.50 11.55
N PRO A 96 -0.30 2.97 12.70
CA PRO A 96 -0.89 3.27 14.00
C PRO A 96 -0.73 4.73 14.42
N SER A 97 0.18 5.51 13.81
CA SER A 97 0.29 6.94 14.05
C SER A 97 -0.98 7.71 13.62
N PHE A 98 -1.77 7.15 12.71
CA PHE A 98 -2.97 7.78 12.15
C PHE A 98 -4.23 6.93 12.21
N VAL A 99 -4.10 5.62 12.43
CA VAL A 99 -5.22 4.69 12.33
C VAL A 99 -5.45 4.00 13.65
N GLN A 100 -6.64 4.16 14.19
CA GLN A 100 -7.16 3.32 15.27
C GLN A 100 -8.06 2.26 14.65
N ILE A 101 -7.69 1.00 14.84
CA ILE A 101 -8.41 -0.14 14.28
C ILE A 101 -9.62 -0.55 15.13
N ASP A 102 -10.55 -1.24 14.50
CA ASP A 102 -11.60 -2.00 15.19
C ASP A 102 -11.09 -3.42 15.44
N GLU A 103 -10.74 -3.70 16.70
CA GLU A 103 -10.22 -5.01 17.13
C GLU A 103 -11.29 -6.10 17.16
N SER A 104 -12.57 -5.75 17.09
CA SER A 104 -13.68 -6.72 17.07
C SER A 104 -13.81 -7.45 15.73
N ARG A 105 -13.15 -6.99 14.69
CA ARG A 105 -13.22 -7.57 13.36
C ARG A 105 -12.38 -8.84 13.27
N ASP A 106 -12.99 -9.92 12.80
CA ASP A 106 -12.32 -11.21 12.56
C ASP A 106 -11.57 -11.22 11.21
N ILE A 107 -10.62 -10.28 11.07
CA ILE A 107 -9.71 -10.17 9.93
C ILE A 107 -8.31 -9.86 10.43
N LYS A 108 -7.31 -10.25 9.65
CA LYS A 108 -5.91 -9.95 9.99
C LYS A 108 -5.62 -8.46 9.79
N GLN A 109 -5.18 -7.79 10.85
CA GLN A 109 -4.78 -6.39 10.85
C GLN A 109 -3.34 -6.28 11.35
N ILE A 110 -2.45 -5.71 10.56
CA ILE A 110 -1.02 -5.63 10.83
C ILE A 110 -0.62 -4.17 11.02
N ALA A 111 -0.13 -3.84 12.20
CA ALA A 111 0.43 -2.51 12.47
C ALA A 111 1.79 -2.35 11.77
N VAL A 112 1.92 -1.30 11.00
CA VAL A 112 3.16 -0.87 10.36
C VAL A 112 3.39 0.59 10.80
N PRO A 113 4.15 0.85 11.87
CA PRO A 113 4.40 2.21 12.37
C PRO A 113 5.33 2.98 11.43
N ALA A 114 4.88 3.15 10.20
CA ALA A 114 5.68 3.64 9.08
C ALA A 114 6.11 5.09 9.28
N THR A 115 5.21 5.95 9.74
CA THR A 115 5.51 7.38 9.91
C THR A 115 6.48 7.62 11.05
N ASP A 116 6.24 7.03 12.23
CA ASP A 116 7.13 7.19 13.37
C ASP A 116 8.52 6.62 13.07
N THR A 117 8.58 5.45 12.42
CA THR A 117 9.84 4.82 12.02
C THR A 117 10.59 5.66 10.96
N ALA A 118 9.87 6.25 10.01
CA ALA A 118 10.48 7.12 9.00
C ALA A 118 11.11 8.37 9.64
N VAL A 119 10.44 8.97 10.63
CA VAL A 119 10.97 10.12 11.36
C VAL A 119 12.17 9.71 12.22
N GLU A 120 12.04 8.63 12.99
CA GLU A 120 13.07 8.17 13.92
C GLU A 120 14.35 7.71 13.20
N LYS A 121 14.23 6.88 12.17
CA LYS A 121 15.37 6.25 11.52
C LYS A 121 15.90 6.98 10.28
N LEU A 122 15.05 7.74 9.61
CA LEU A 122 15.40 8.41 8.34
C LEU A 122 15.23 9.94 8.41
N GLY A 123 14.77 10.46 9.56
CA GLY A 123 14.64 11.89 9.85
C GLY A 123 13.47 12.60 9.15
N ARG A 124 12.68 11.91 8.33
CA ARG A 124 11.61 12.53 7.52
C ARG A 124 10.42 11.60 7.31
N PRO A 125 9.17 12.07 7.52
CA PRO A 125 7.97 11.26 7.33
C PRO A 125 7.68 10.89 5.88
N ILE A 126 8.34 11.53 4.91
CA ILE A 126 8.14 11.29 3.47
C ILE A 126 8.45 9.84 3.05
N TYR A 127 9.23 9.12 3.84
CA TYR A 127 9.61 7.73 3.56
C TYR A 127 8.60 6.70 4.08
N ALA A 128 7.55 7.14 4.79
CA ALA A 128 6.54 6.24 5.38
C ALA A 128 5.83 5.36 4.33
N ASN A 129 5.52 5.91 3.15
CA ASN A 129 4.89 5.14 2.08
C ASN A 129 5.80 4.03 1.55
N ILE A 130 7.12 4.22 1.57
CA ILE A 130 8.08 3.20 1.13
C ILE A 130 8.29 2.14 2.21
N ILE A 131 8.25 2.52 3.48
CA ILE A 131 8.20 1.54 4.60
C ILE A 131 6.94 0.67 4.47
N MET A 132 5.77 1.28 4.24
CA MET A 132 4.53 0.56 4.00
C MET A 132 4.61 -0.36 2.77
N LEU A 133 5.27 0.08 1.69
CA LEU A 133 5.52 -0.74 0.50
C LEU A 133 6.36 -1.97 0.82
N GLY A 134 7.42 -1.82 1.63
CA GLY A 134 8.26 -2.93 2.07
C GLY A 134 7.45 -3.96 2.86
N ALA A 135 6.64 -3.49 3.82
CA ALA A 135 5.76 -4.34 4.61
C ALA A 135 4.72 -5.06 3.73
N LEU A 136 4.07 -4.34 2.81
CA LEU A 136 3.14 -4.94 1.85
C LEU A 136 3.83 -6.03 1.00
N THR A 137 5.04 -5.75 0.51
CA THR A 137 5.80 -6.71 -0.30
C THR A 137 6.09 -8.00 0.47
N LYS A 138 6.37 -7.90 1.78
CA LYS A 138 6.60 -9.07 2.64
C LYS A 138 5.33 -9.84 2.91
N VAL A 139 4.23 -9.15 3.22
CA VAL A 139 2.95 -9.78 3.57
C VAL A 139 2.27 -10.40 2.34
N ALA A 140 2.39 -9.75 1.19
CA ALA A 140 1.94 -10.28 -0.09
C ALA A 140 3.06 -11.11 -0.73
N ASP A 141 3.23 -12.33 -0.25
CA ASP A 141 4.34 -13.25 -0.51
C ASP A 141 4.58 -13.64 -1.97
N PHE A 142 3.65 -13.32 -2.86
CA PHE A 142 3.81 -13.50 -4.30
C PHE A 142 4.65 -12.41 -4.97
N PHE A 143 4.91 -11.29 -4.30
CA PHE A 143 5.82 -10.29 -4.82
C PHE A 143 7.29 -10.68 -4.60
N ASP A 144 8.05 -10.63 -5.68
CA ASP A 144 9.50 -10.76 -5.60
C ASP A 144 10.12 -9.48 -4.99
N LYS A 145 10.87 -9.65 -3.91
CA LYS A 145 11.48 -8.55 -3.16
C LYS A 145 12.41 -7.69 -4.02
N GLU A 146 13.31 -8.35 -4.75
CA GLU A 146 14.32 -7.65 -5.56
C GLU A 146 13.67 -6.91 -6.73
N ASN A 147 12.68 -7.52 -7.37
CA ASN A 147 11.89 -6.86 -8.40
C ASN A 147 11.17 -5.63 -7.87
N MET A 148 10.52 -5.74 -6.70
CA MET A 148 9.79 -4.62 -6.11
C MET A 148 10.73 -3.48 -5.69
N LEU A 149 11.88 -3.82 -5.08
CA LEU A 149 12.91 -2.85 -4.72
C LEU A 149 13.47 -2.12 -5.96
N LYS A 150 13.80 -2.85 -7.00
CA LYS A 150 14.30 -2.28 -8.27
C LYS A 150 13.25 -1.38 -8.92
N THR A 151 11.99 -1.83 -8.94
CA THR A 151 10.89 -1.04 -9.47
C THR A 151 10.69 0.23 -8.68
N MET A 152 10.68 0.16 -7.35
CA MET A 152 10.57 1.33 -6.48
C MET A 152 11.67 2.35 -6.78
N LEU A 153 12.92 1.92 -6.86
CA LEU A 153 14.05 2.81 -7.18
C LEU A 153 13.95 3.43 -8.58
N SER A 154 13.31 2.77 -9.54
CA SER A 154 13.08 3.35 -10.87
C SER A 154 11.99 4.42 -10.89
N VAL A 155 11.04 4.36 -9.96
CA VAL A 155 9.91 5.29 -9.86
C VAL A 155 10.23 6.51 -9.00
N VAL A 156 11.02 6.34 -7.93
CA VAL A 156 11.39 7.48 -7.06
C VAL A 156 12.52 8.28 -7.68
N PRO A 157 12.35 9.63 -7.83
CA PRO A 157 13.32 10.43 -8.59
C PRO A 157 14.58 10.80 -7.80
N LYS A 158 14.54 10.71 -6.47
CA LYS A 158 15.60 11.20 -5.56
C LYS A 158 15.69 10.34 -4.30
N PHE A 159 16.78 10.50 -3.56
CA PHE A 159 17.02 9.88 -2.26
C PHE A 159 16.95 8.34 -2.35
N HIS A 160 17.65 7.77 -3.34
CA HIS A 160 17.58 6.34 -3.62
C HIS A 160 18.09 5.50 -2.46
N GLU A 161 19.12 5.95 -1.74
CA GLU A 161 19.66 5.21 -0.60
C GLU A 161 18.67 5.21 0.58
N GLU A 162 18.11 6.36 0.92
CA GLU A 162 17.11 6.48 2.00
C GLU A 162 15.84 5.69 1.66
N ASN A 163 15.41 5.71 0.41
CA ASN A 163 14.27 4.91 -0.04
C ASN A 163 14.57 3.41 -0.01
N ARG A 164 15.81 2.99 -0.34
CA ARG A 164 16.25 1.60 -0.18
C ARG A 164 16.18 1.17 1.28
N GLN A 165 16.71 1.97 2.19
CA GLN A 165 16.66 1.71 3.62
C GLN A 165 15.20 1.66 4.13
N ALA A 166 14.35 2.59 3.70
CA ALA A 166 12.94 2.60 4.05
C ALA A 166 12.23 1.29 3.63
N PHE A 167 12.45 0.84 2.40
CA PHE A 167 11.89 -0.42 1.90
C PHE A 167 12.35 -1.61 2.74
N GLU A 168 13.66 -1.71 3.01
CA GLU A 168 14.24 -2.80 3.82
C GLU A 168 13.70 -2.79 5.26
N ILE A 169 13.57 -1.63 5.87
CA ILE A 169 12.97 -1.48 7.19
C ILE A 169 11.55 -2.04 7.19
N GLY A 170 10.71 -1.62 6.24
CA GLY A 170 9.34 -2.10 6.14
C GLY A 170 9.25 -3.60 5.87
N TYR A 171 10.07 -4.12 4.98
CA TYR A 171 10.11 -5.55 4.64
C TYR A 171 10.49 -6.44 5.83
N ASN A 172 11.37 -5.97 6.70
CA ASN A 172 11.84 -6.71 7.88
C ASN A 172 11.01 -6.45 9.15
N MET A 173 10.01 -5.56 9.08
CA MET A 173 9.21 -5.15 10.24
C MET A 173 8.06 -6.13 10.52
N VAL A 174 7.62 -6.90 9.52
CA VAL A 174 6.46 -7.79 9.55
C VAL A 174 6.79 -9.23 9.22
#